data_5fb45ebd7a9226836517d2e2119d3a9a
#
_entry.id   5fb45ebd7a9226836517d2e2119d3a9a
#
_cell.length_a   1.000
_cell.length_b   1.000
_cell.length_c   1.000
_cell.angle_alpha   90.00
_cell.angle_beta   90.00
_cell.angle_gamma   90.00
#
_symmetry.space_group_name_H-M   'P 1'
#
loop_
_entity.id
_entity.type
_entity.pdbx_description
1 polymer ?
#
loop_
_entity_poly.entity_id
_entity_poly.type
_entity_poly.pdbx_seq_one_letter_code
_entity_poly.pdbx_strand_id
1 'polypeptide(L)'
;MVESAHTLNVEEIMNLLPHRYPFLMVDKVIDYSIDGERKTLKAVKNVTFNEPFFQGHFPGKPILPGVLILEAMAQATGILAFTMVGKPKDGELYYFAAIDNARFKRPVVPGDQLILDVEYFKERRGIASFSGVATVDGKVVCTADLMCARH
;
A
#
# COMPACT_ATOMS: atom_id res chain seq x y z
N MET A 1 7.40 -11.69 25.79
CA MET A 1 6.97 -10.74 24.77
C MET A 1 5.89 -11.37 23.94
N VAL A 2 4.82 -10.66 23.73
CA VAL A 2 3.73 -11.15 22.91
C VAL A 2 3.94 -10.65 21.48
N GLU A 3 4.04 -11.58 20.54
CA GLU A 3 4.08 -11.21 19.14
C GLU A 3 2.72 -10.69 18.71
N SER A 4 2.73 -9.68 17.86
CA SER A 4 1.50 -9.22 17.23
C SER A 4 0.95 -10.36 16.37
N ALA A 5 -0.31 -10.73 16.58
CA ALA A 5 -0.99 -11.70 15.73
C ALA A 5 -1.41 -11.07 14.39
N HIS A 6 -1.18 -9.76 14.21
CA HIS A 6 -1.67 -8.96 13.10
C HIS A 6 -0.52 -8.52 12.17
N THR A 7 0.34 -9.48 11.82
CA THR A 7 1.41 -9.25 10.86
C THR A 7 1.22 -10.19 9.68
N LEU A 8 1.72 -9.78 8.51
CA LEU A 8 1.71 -10.62 7.32
C LEU A 8 3.09 -10.54 6.67
N ASN A 9 3.64 -11.69 6.31
CA ASN A 9 4.87 -11.73 5.53
C ASN A 9 4.56 -11.63 4.03
N VAL A 10 5.59 -11.55 3.20
CA VAL A 10 5.41 -11.33 1.75
C VAL A 10 4.64 -12.49 1.10
N GLU A 11 4.84 -13.72 1.55
CA GLU A 11 4.12 -14.85 1.00
C GLU A 11 2.62 -14.75 1.27
N GLU A 12 2.25 -14.35 2.49
CA GLU A 12 0.86 -14.12 2.85
C GLU A 12 0.25 -12.96 2.06
N ILE A 13 1.04 -11.89 1.85
CA ILE A 13 0.61 -10.76 1.01
C ILE A 13 0.33 -11.24 -0.41
N MET A 14 1.21 -12.07 -0.98
CA MET A 14 1.03 -12.59 -2.34
C MET A 14 -0.22 -13.46 -2.47
N ASN A 15 -0.71 -14.04 -1.39
CA ASN A 15 -1.98 -14.77 -1.40
C ASN A 15 -3.20 -13.85 -1.45
N LEU A 16 -3.02 -12.57 -1.10
CA LEU A 16 -4.10 -11.59 -1.06
C LEU A 16 -4.10 -10.65 -2.26
N LEU A 17 -2.94 -10.41 -2.87
CA LEU A 17 -2.80 -9.50 -4.01
C LEU A 17 -2.39 -10.24 -5.26
N PRO A 18 -2.93 -9.88 -6.42
CA PRO A 18 -2.49 -10.46 -7.71
C PRO A 18 -1.17 -9.90 -8.21
N HIS A 19 -0.72 -8.77 -7.67
CA HIS A 19 0.49 -8.07 -8.11
C HIS A 19 1.74 -8.93 -7.94
N ARG A 20 2.67 -8.82 -8.89
CA ARG A 20 3.95 -9.54 -8.85
C ARG A 20 5.06 -8.59 -9.33
N TYR A 21 6.30 -9.05 -9.24
CA TYR A 21 7.44 -8.28 -9.72
C TYR A 21 7.20 -7.80 -11.17
N PRO A 22 7.51 -6.55 -11.51
CA PRO A 22 8.14 -5.51 -10.67
C PRO A 22 7.12 -4.61 -9.97
N PHE A 23 5.86 -4.99 -9.91
CA PHE A 23 4.79 -4.09 -9.47
C PHE A 23 4.25 -4.37 -8.07
N LEU A 24 4.71 -5.41 -7.40
CA LEU A 24 4.34 -5.64 -6.00
C LEU A 24 5.12 -4.67 -5.12
N MET A 25 4.39 -3.79 -4.41
CA MET A 25 4.97 -2.66 -3.69
C MET A 25 4.88 -2.77 -2.17
N VAL A 26 4.46 -3.91 -1.64
CA VAL A 26 4.35 -4.09 -0.18
C VAL A 26 5.17 -5.30 0.21
N ASP A 27 6.09 -5.11 1.13
CA ASP A 27 7.02 -6.16 1.56
C ASP A 27 6.55 -6.86 2.83
N LYS A 28 5.81 -6.15 3.68
CA LYS A 28 5.39 -6.69 4.97
C LYS A 28 4.23 -5.87 5.53
N VAL A 29 3.33 -6.52 6.24
CA VAL A 29 2.32 -5.85 7.06
C VAL A 29 2.79 -5.99 8.51
N ILE A 30 2.91 -4.86 9.20
CA ILE A 30 3.43 -4.85 10.58
C ILE A 30 2.33 -4.71 11.62
N ASP A 31 1.12 -4.28 11.20
CA ASP A 31 -0.02 -4.26 12.11
C ASP A 31 -1.31 -4.05 11.30
N TYR A 32 -2.43 -4.58 11.80
CA TYR A 32 -3.75 -4.25 11.26
C TYR A 32 -4.81 -4.46 12.34
N SER A 33 -5.93 -3.76 12.20
CA SER A 33 -7.08 -3.88 13.09
C SER A 33 -8.35 -3.92 12.25
N ILE A 34 -9.12 -5.00 12.35
CA ILE A 34 -10.37 -5.17 11.59
C ILE A 34 -11.57 -5.44 12.50
N ASP A 35 -11.37 -5.61 13.80
CA ASP A 35 -12.43 -5.95 14.75
C ASP A 35 -13.03 -4.74 15.45
N GLY A 36 -12.35 -3.59 15.41
CA GLY A 36 -12.81 -2.36 16.04
C GLY A 36 -13.68 -1.51 15.13
N GLU A 37 -14.05 -0.33 15.60
CA GLU A 37 -14.77 0.64 14.78
C GLU A 37 -13.93 1.12 13.62
N ARG A 38 -12.62 1.27 13.83
CA ARG A 38 -11.70 1.68 12.78
C ARG A 38 -11.02 0.45 12.21
N LYS A 39 -11.01 0.40 10.88
CA LYS A 39 -10.35 -0.68 10.15
C LYS A 39 -9.11 -0.11 9.51
N THR A 40 -7.95 -0.52 10.00
CA THR A 40 -6.67 0.08 9.63
C THR A 40 -5.63 -0.99 9.33
N LEU A 41 -4.60 -0.59 8.58
CA LEU A 41 -3.48 -1.48 8.29
C LEU A 41 -2.23 -0.62 8.13
N LYS A 42 -1.13 -1.13 8.67
CA LYS A 42 0.19 -0.50 8.55
C LYS A 42 1.12 -1.47 7.84
N ALA A 43 1.68 -1.03 6.74
CA ALA A 43 2.54 -1.86 5.90
C ALA A 43 3.87 -1.17 5.61
N VAL A 44 4.80 -1.95 5.08
CA VAL A 44 6.16 -1.49 4.77
C VAL A 44 6.46 -1.76 3.32
N LYS A 45 6.99 -0.75 2.61
CA LYS A 45 7.71 -0.92 1.37
C LYS A 45 9.15 -0.48 1.59
N ASN A 46 10.08 -1.38 1.36
CA ASN A 46 11.50 -1.04 1.37
C ASN A 46 11.87 -0.52 -0.01
N VAL A 47 12.39 0.70 -0.07
CA VAL A 47 12.79 1.31 -1.32
C VAL A 47 14.25 0.97 -1.55
N THR A 48 14.51 0.19 -2.60
CA THR A 48 15.88 -0.24 -2.94
C THR A 48 16.28 0.29 -4.31
N PHE A 49 17.57 0.57 -4.50
CA PHE A 49 18.07 0.98 -5.81
C PHE A 49 17.88 -0.12 -6.85
N ASN A 50 17.75 -1.36 -6.41
CA ASN A 50 17.57 -2.51 -7.31
C ASN A 50 16.10 -2.67 -7.71
N GLU A 51 15.51 -1.59 -8.20
CA GLU A 51 14.16 -1.57 -8.76
C GLU A 51 14.24 -0.93 -10.15
N PRO A 52 13.50 -1.47 -11.13
CA PRO A 52 13.71 -1.11 -12.53
C PRO A 52 13.45 0.34 -12.89
N PHE A 53 12.54 1.03 -12.19
CA PHE A 53 12.17 2.40 -12.55
C PHE A 53 13.25 3.44 -12.20
N PHE A 54 14.21 3.13 -11.34
CA PHE A 54 15.25 4.10 -10.98
C PHE A 54 16.25 4.37 -12.09
N GLN A 55 16.30 3.53 -13.12
CA GLN A 55 17.14 3.78 -14.28
C GLN A 55 16.68 5.01 -15.05
N GLY A 56 15.39 5.24 -15.10
CA GLY A 56 14.79 6.34 -15.84
C GLY A 56 14.28 7.50 -15.00
N HIS A 57 14.15 7.32 -13.71
CA HIS A 57 13.53 8.33 -12.84
C HIS A 57 14.40 8.62 -11.62
N PHE A 58 15.48 9.34 -11.76
CA PHE A 58 16.04 9.93 -12.96
C PHE A 58 17.48 9.49 -13.13
N PRO A 59 18.05 9.49 -14.36
CA PRO A 59 19.44 9.09 -14.53
C PRO A 59 20.39 9.90 -13.62
N GLY A 60 21.14 9.17 -12.78
CA GLY A 60 22.06 9.80 -11.83
C GLY A 60 21.40 10.41 -10.59
N LYS A 61 20.06 10.43 -10.51
CA LYS A 61 19.34 10.94 -9.34
C LYS A 61 18.06 10.15 -9.12
N PRO A 62 18.17 9.00 -8.47
CA PRO A 62 17.00 8.13 -8.28
C PRO A 62 16.01 8.71 -7.26
N ILE A 63 14.77 8.86 -7.68
CA ILE A 63 13.66 9.31 -6.85
C ILE A 63 12.49 8.35 -7.11
N LEU A 64 11.87 7.86 -6.06
CA LEU A 64 10.70 7.01 -6.21
C LEU A 64 9.55 7.83 -6.83
N PRO A 65 9.02 7.42 -7.98
CA PRO A 65 7.90 8.14 -8.58
C PRO A 65 6.74 8.27 -7.60
N GLY A 66 6.20 9.50 -7.46
CA GLY A 66 5.09 9.74 -6.55
C GLY A 66 3.88 8.86 -6.85
N VAL A 67 3.63 8.60 -8.14
CA VAL A 67 2.51 7.72 -8.53
C VAL A 67 2.70 6.29 -8.03
N LEU A 68 3.94 5.85 -7.80
CA LEU A 68 4.19 4.52 -7.23
C LEU A 68 4.02 4.51 -5.72
N ILE A 69 4.14 5.65 -5.05
CA ILE A 69 3.76 5.75 -3.63
C ILE A 69 2.25 5.56 -3.52
N LEU A 70 1.48 6.19 -4.40
CA LEU A 70 0.03 5.99 -4.46
C LEU A 70 -0.31 4.53 -4.75
N GLU A 71 0.43 3.89 -5.65
CA GLU A 71 0.23 2.46 -5.95
C GLU A 71 0.50 1.60 -4.72
N ALA A 72 1.57 1.88 -3.99
CA ALA A 72 1.88 1.15 -2.76
C ALA A 72 0.77 1.31 -1.72
N MET A 73 0.23 2.52 -1.56
CA MET A 73 -0.92 2.76 -0.69
C MET A 73 -2.13 1.94 -1.14
N ALA A 74 -2.43 1.94 -2.44
CA ALA A 74 -3.56 1.18 -2.98
C ALA A 74 -3.41 -0.31 -2.71
N GLN A 75 -2.20 -0.84 -2.85
CA GLN A 75 -1.95 -2.24 -2.53
C GLN A 75 -2.16 -2.51 -1.04
N ALA A 76 -1.72 -1.61 -0.17
CA ALA A 76 -1.99 -1.73 1.26
C ALA A 76 -3.50 -1.75 1.54
N THR A 77 -4.28 -0.91 0.84
CA THR A 77 -5.74 -0.95 0.98
C THR A 77 -6.32 -2.27 0.52
N GLY A 78 -5.77 -2.86 -0.54
CA GLY A 78 -6.19 -4.16 -1.04
C GLY A 78 -5.94 -5.26 -0.01
N ILE A 79 -4.79 -5.24 0.62
CA ILE A 79 -4.48 -6.20 1.69
C ILE A 79 -5.48 -6.06 2.82
N LEU A 80 -5.78 -4.83 3.24
CA LEU A 80 -6.77 -4.58 4.29
C LEU A 80 -8.14 -5.10 3.88
N ALA A 81 -8.59 -4.78 2.67
CA ALA A 81 -9.89 -5.22 2.17
C ALA A 81 -10.01 -6.74 2.15
N PHE A 82 -9.01 -7.43 1.61
CA PHE A 82 -9.04 -8.89 1.54
C PHE A 82 -8.84 -9.55 2.91
N THR A 83 -8.18 -8.88 3.84
CA THR A 83 -8.11 -9.36 5.23
C THR A 83 -9.49 -9.30 5.88
N MET A 84 -10.29 -8.27 5.53
CA MET A 84 -11.64 -8.11 6.06
C MET A 84 -12.63 -9.11 5.48
N VAL A 85 -12.57 -9.37 4.17
CA VAL A 85 -13.59 -10.15 3.47
C VAL A 85 -13.13 -11.54 3.01
N GLY A 86 -11.83 -11.83 3.16
CA GLY A 86 -11.26 -13.11 2.74
C GLY A 86 -10.52 -13.00 1.42
N LYS A 87 -9.77 -14.06 1.09
CA LYS A 87 -8.93 -14.11 -0.10
C LYS A 87 -9.69 -13.77 -1.37
N PRO A 88 -9.02 -13.17 -2.36
CA PRO A 88 -9.66 -12.90 -3.65
C PRO A 88 -10.05 -14.23 -4.34
N LYS A 89 -11.11 -14.15 -5.13
CA LYS A 89 -11.54 -15.28 -5.97
C LYS A 89 -10.61 -15.40 -7.17
N ASP A 90 -10.58 -16.57 -7.78
CA ASP A 90 -9.78 -16.78 -8.99
C ASP A 90 -10.13 -15.75 -10.05
N GLY A 91 -9.10 -15.07 -10.57
CA GLY A 91 -9.26 -14.04 -11.59
C GLY A 91 -9.73 -12.70 -11.06
N GLU A 92 -9.98 -12.57 -9.77
CA GLU A 92 -10.37 -11.28 -9.18
C GLU A 92 -9.17 -10.34 -9.16
N LEU A 93 -9.41 -9.10 -9.60
CA LEU A 93 -8.40 -8.05 -9.65
C LEU A 93 -8.71 -6.97 -8.63
N TYR A 94 -7.70 -6.14 -8.36
CA TYR A 94 -7.82 -5.00 -7.47
C TYR A 94 -7.15 -3.80 -8.14
N TYR A 95 -7.89 -2.73 -8.37
CA TYR A 95 -7.37 -1.59 -9.10
C TYR A 95 -8.02 -0.29 -8.66
N PHE A 96 -7.39 0.82 -9.04
CA PHE A 96 -7.90 2.15 -8.72
C PHE A 96 -9.24 2.43 -9.41
N ALA A 97 -10.15 3.06 -8.66
CA ALA A 97 -11.33 3.69 -9.22
C ALA A 97 -11.21 5.22 -9.18
N ALA A 98 -10.60 5.78 -8.12
CA ALA A 98 -10.39 7.22 -8.00
C ALA A 98 -9.27 7.52 -7.01
N ILE A 99 -8.63 8.65 -7.20
CA ILE A 99 -7.63 9.21 -6.28
C ILE A 99 -7.99 10.68 -6.09
N ASP A 100 -8.18 11.09 -4.83
CA ASP A 100 -8.50 12.46 -4.49
C ASP A 100 -7.51 12.99 -3.46
N ASN A 101 -7.31 14.31 -3.47
CA ASN A 101 -6.51 15.00 -2.46
C ASN A 101 -5.10 14.44 -2.31
N ALA A 102 -4.50 14.00 -3.40
CA ALA A 102 -3.13 13.49 -3.36
C ALA A 102 -2.15 14.64 -3.16
N ARG A 103 -1.26 14.49 -2.18
CA ARG A 103 -0.24 15.49 -1.85
C ARG A 103 1.10 14.79 -1.68
N PHE A 104 2.11 15.29 -2.38
CA PHE A 104 3.48 14.79 -2.32
C PHE A 104 4.32 15.82 -1.59
N LYS A 105 4.74 15.50 -0.37
CA LYS A 105 5.35 16.48 0.53
C LYS A 105 6.86 16.41 0.57
N ARG A 106 7.45 15.23 0.30
CA ARG A 106 8.89 15.01 0.34
C ARG A 106 9.26 13.95 -0.67
N PRO A 107 10.44 14.05 -1.31
CA PRO A 107 10.91 12.98 -2.18
C PRO A 107 11.29 11.74 -1.35
N VAL A 108 11.11 10.57 -1.95
CA VAL A 108 11.49 9.28 -1.40
C VAL A 108 12.60 8.72 -2.28
N VAL A 109 13.65 8.22 -1.68
CA VAL A 109 14.85 7.78 -2.40
C VAL A 109 15.25 6.38 -1.97
N PRO A 110 16.08 5.67 -2.79
CA PRO A 110 16.58 4.36 -2.39
C PRO A 110 17.27 4.41 -1.02
N GLY A 111 16.99 3.41 -0.20
CA GLY A 111 17.43 3.34 1.17
C GLY A 111 16.36 3.73 2.17
N ASP A 112 15.31 4.43 1.72
CA ASP A 112 14.21 4.78 2.60
C ASP A 112 13.31 3.57 2.86
N GLN A 113 12.75 3.51 4.05
CA GLN A 113 11.70 2.57 4.37
C GLN A 113 10.38 3.33 4.43
N LEU A 114 9.49 3.01 3.51
CA LEU A 114 8.20 3.68 3.39
C LEU A 114 7.19 2.95 4.26
N ILE A 115 6.60 3.67 5.20
CA ILE A 115 5.53 3.14 6.06
C ILE A 115 4.20 3.63 5.49
N LEU A 116 3.30 2.67 5.25
CA LEU A 116 2.00 2.93 4.62
C LEU A 116 0.92 2.68 5.67
N ASP A 117 0.22 3.75 6.04
CA ASP A 117 -0.93 3.67 6.95
C ASP A 117 -2.19 3.91 6.15
N VAL A 118 -3.08 2.94 6.14
CA VAL A 118 -4.35 3.05 5.42
C VAL A 118 -5.52 2.76 6.35
N GLU A 119 -6.64 3.44 6.09
CA GLU A 119 -7.86 3.27 6.85
C GLU A 119 -9.04 3.12 5.90
N TYR A 120 -9.87 2.10 6.15
CA TYR A 120 -11.08 1.83 5.38
C TYR A 120 -12.24 2.65 5.94
N PHE A 121 -13.07 3.18 5.05
CA PHE A 121 -14.27 3.92 5.46
C PHE A 121 -15.57 3.23 5.06
N LYS A 122 -15.71 2.85 3.81
CA LYS A 122 -16.96 2.24 3.33
C LYS A 122 -16.75 1.57 1.97
N GLU A 123 -17.69 0.70 1.63
CA GLU A 123 -17.76 0.11 0.29
C GLU A 123 -19.16 0.34 -0.26
N ARG A 124 -19.23 0.70 -1.54
CA ARG A 124 -20.48 0.88 -2.26
C ARG A 124 -20.30 0.36 -3.68
N ARG A 125 -21.13 -0.63 -4.06
CA ARG A 125 -21.12 -1.20 -5.42
C ARG A 125 -19.75 -1.72 -5.84
N GLY A 126 -19.06 -2.40 -4.91
CA GLY A 126 -17.75 -2.98 -5.17
C GLY A 126 -16.60 -1.97 -5.14
N ILE A 127 -16.87 -0.69 -4.83
CA ILE A 127 -15.84 0.34 -4.73
C ILE A 127 -15.68 0.72 -3.26
N ALA A 128 -14.49 0.51 -2.72
CA ALA A 128 -14.17 0.81 -1.34
C ALA A 128 -13.39 2.12 -1.23
N SER A 129 -13.66 2.90 -0.19
CA SER A 129 -13.02 4.19 0.08
C SER A 129 -12.07 4.08 1.26
N PHE A 130 -10.87 4.66 1.09
CA PHE A 130 -9.80 4.62 2.08
C PHE A 130 -9.09 5.96 2.17
N SER A 131 -8.43 6.22 3.28
CA SER A 131 -7.40 7.25 3.35
C SER A 131 -6.04 6.57 3.46
N GLY A 132 -5.00 7.23 2.96
CA GLY A 132 -3.64 6.73 3.04
C GLY A 132 -2.66 7.83 3.45
N VAL A 133 -1.70 7.44 4.27
CA VAL A 133 -0.59 8.29 4.68
C VAL A 133 0.70 7.48 4.55
N ALA A 134 1.68 8.02 3.83
CA ALA A 134 2.99 7.40 3.73
C ALA A 134 4.00 8.23 4.49
N THR A 135 4.86 7.58 5.27
CA THR A 135 5.89 8.25 6.06
C THR A 135 7.26 7.60 5.84
N VAL A 136 8.31 8.38 6.02
CA VAL A 136 9.70 7.91 6.08
C VAL A 136 10.32 8.55 7.32
N ASP A 137 10.87 7.73 8.20
CA ASP A 137 11.47 8.18 9.47
C ASP A 137 10.50 9.08 10.26
N GLY A 138 9.21 8.74 10.27
CA GLY A 138 8.19 9.47 11.00
C GLY A 138 7.69 10.75 10.33
N LYS A 139 8.24 11.12 9.16
CA LYS A 139 7.84 12.33 8.44
C LYS A 139 6.92 11.98 7.29
N VAL A 140 5.80 12.69 7.17
CA VAL A 140 4.84 12.46 6.11
C VAL A 140 5.46 12.82 4.75
N VAL A 141 5.44 11.88 3.82
CA VAL A 141 5.93 12.09 2.44
C VAL A 141 4.78 12.18 1.44
N CYS A 142 3.66 11.52 1.71
CA CYS A 142 2.52 11.53 0.80
C CYS A 142 1.23 11.26 1.56
N THR A 143 0.14 11.92 1.15
CA THR A 143 -1.21 11.64 1.64
C THR A 143 -2.17 11.57 0.47
N ALA A 144 -3.23 10.78 0.59
CA ALA A 144 -4.26 10.70 -0.45
C ALA A 144 -5.51 10.03 0.08
N ASP A 145 -6.62 10.31 -0.61
CA ASP A 145 -7.86 9.55 -0.48
C ASP A 145 -7.97 8.62 -1.67
N LEU A 146 -8.24 7.36 -1.43
CA LEU A 146 -8.20 6.33 -2.44
C LEU A 146 -9.53 5.60 -2.54
N MET A 147 -9.95 5.34 -3.78
CA MET A 147 -11.09 4.45 -4.03
C MET A 147 -10.60 3.33 -4.92
N CYS A 148 -10.84 2.11 -4.50
CA CYS A 148 -10.37 0.93 -5.23
C CYS A 148 -11.52 -0.05 -5.44
N ALA A 149 -11.46 -0.77 -6.56
CA ALA A 149 -12.49 -1.71 -6.95
C ALA A 149 -11.93 -3.14 -6.94
N ARG A 150 -12.75 -4.07 -6.48
CA ARG A 150 -12.51 -5.51 -6.62
C ARG A 150 -13.37 -6.01 -7.77
N HIS A 151 -12.74 -6.68 -8.70
CA HIS A 151 -13.51 -7.15 -9.87
C HIS A 151 -12.91 -8.39 -10.49
#